data_b9fa91574194f4d7cad32dafe9482e66
#
_entry.id   b9fa91574194f4d7cad32dafe9482e66
#
_cell.length_a   1.000
_cell.length_b   1.000
_cell.length_c   1.000
_cell.angle_alpha   90.00
_cell.angle_beta   90.00
_cell.angle_gamma   90.00
#
_symmetry.space_group_name_H-M   'P 1'
#
loop_
_entity.id
_entity.type
_entity.pdbx_description
1 polymer ?
#
loop_
_entity_poly.entity_id
_entity_poly.type
_entity_poly.pdbx_seq_one_letter_code
_entity_poly.pdbx_strand_id
1 'polypeptide(L)'
;MVERATEVVEPHTQLLRVTLEADNARAYWQRSTPGATAGDQEVEQAFVEFWFGARTMPRVRALIAAFRARFAAFPGALAALHAWPDMDRATRVLVCHWHLQLSDPLYRRFTGDYLVERRQGGRETVSRGPVIRWIAEVDDQGRWSASTRAQFASKLLSAAHSAGFVASIRDPRALTLPRVPAGALGYLMYLLRSVVFAGSLLDNPYLRSVGLAGSAVDDKLRTVAGLSCRRTGDVSEFTWDHDSLEDWVRHTRGSTA
;
A
#
# COMPACT_ATOMS: atom_id res chain seq x y z
N MET A 1 -1.22 -26.38 -7.60
CA MET A 1 -1.85 -25.33 -6.78
C MET A 1 -0.82 -24.24 -6.61
N VAL A 2 -1.03 -23.06 -7.19
CA VAL A 2 -0.09 -21.92 -6.99
C VAL A 2 -0.28 -21.45 -5.56
N GLU A 3 0.81 -21.41 -4.78
CA GLU A 3 0.80 -20.90 -3.43
C GLU A 3 0.41 -19.40 -3.46
N ARG A 4 -0.65 -19.03 -2.73
CA ARG A 4 -1.11 -17.64 -2.67
C ARG A 4 -0.16 -16.84 -1.77
N ALA A 5 0.26 -15.68 -2.23
CA ALA A 5 1.02 -14.76 -1.39
C ALA A 5 0.22 -14.37 -0.15
N THR A 6 0.92 -14.16 0.95
CA THR A 6 0.31 -13.79 2.24
C THR A 6 0.80 -12.39 2.64
N GLU A 7 -0.09 -11.58 3.23
CA GLU A 7 0.32 -10.32 3.85
C GLU A 7 1.36 -10.57 4.96
N VAL A 8 2.31 -9.68 5.10
CA VAL A 8 3.33 -9.78 6.16
C VAL A 8 2.67 -9.52 7.51
N VAL A 9 2.87 -10.44 8.47
CA VAL A 9 2.32 -10.34 9.83
C VAL A 9 3.40 -10.05 10.88
N GLU A 10 4.64 -10.44 10.61
CA GLU A 10 5.75 -10.24 11.54
C GLU A 10 6.26 -8.80 11.51
N PRO A 11 6.28 -8.09 12.66
CA PRO A 11 6.81 -6.75 12.74
C PRO A 11 8.32 -6.68 12.42
N HIS A 12 8.70 -5.66 11.66
CA HIS A 12 10.07 -5.42 11.22
C HIS A 12 10.40 -3.91 11.16
N THR A 13 11.63 -3.56 10.82
CA THR A 13 12.11 -2.16 10.83
C THR A 13 12.29 -1.55 9.45
N GLN A 14 11.78 -2.16 8.39
CA GLN A 14 12.00 -1.68 7.00
C GLN A 14 11.44 -0.27 6.76
N LEU A 15 10.31 0.08 7.40
CA LEU A 15 9.71 1.42 7.32
C LEU A 15 10.67 2.53 7.77
N LEU A 16 11.59 2.24 8.69
CA LEU A 16 12.60 3.20 9.15
C LEU A 16 13.56 3.61 8.02
N ARG A 17 13.80 2.73 7.06
CA ARG A 17 14.72 2.93 5.93
C ARG A 17 14.02 3.48 4.69
N VAL A 18 12.83 2.96 4.37
CA VAL A 18 12.08 3.31 3.16
C VAL A 18 10.60 3.47 3.50
N THR A 19 10.10 4.71 3.41
CA THR A 19 8.69 5.05 3.61
C THR A 19 7.86 4.78 2.33
N LEU A 20 6.82 5.57 2.03
CA LEU A 20 5.95 5.35 0.86
C LEU A 20 6.70 5.41 -0.47
N GLU A 21 7.49 6.48 -0.70
CA GLU A 21 8.41 6.63 -1.85
C GLU A 21 7.72 6.43 -3.23
N ALA A 22 6.54 7.03 -3.45
CA ALA A 22 5.70 6.74 -4.62
C ALA A 22 6.36 7.02 -5.97
N ASP A 23 7.22 8.04 -6.07
CA ASP A 23 7.92 8.36 -7.32
C ASP A 23 9.08 7.39 -7.57
N ASN A 24 9.80 7.01 -6.52
CA ASN A 24 10.82 5.96 -6.60
C ASN A 24 10.20 4.59 -6.92
N ALA A 25 9.02 4.29 -6.39
CA ALA A 25 8.27 3.07 -6.73
C ALA A 25 7.92 3.03 -8.22
N ARG A 26 7.44 4.15 -8.81
CA ARG A 26 7.20 4.22 -10.26
C ARG A 26 8.47 3.95 -11.07
N ALA A 27 9.58 4.56 -10.68
CA ALA A 27 10.86 4.33 -11.36
C ALA A 27 11.28 2.86 -11.31
N TYR A 28 11.01 2.17 -10.18
CA TYR A 28 11.23 0.74 -10.05
C TYR A 28 10.32 -0.08 -10.99
N TRP A 29 8.99 0.18 -11.01
CA TRP A 29 8.07 -0.56 -11.88
C TRP A 29 8.42 -0.46 -13.35
N GLN A 30 8.87 0.72 -13.80
CA GLN A 30 9.19 0.97 -15.21
C GLN A 30 10.49 0.31 -15.68
N ARG A 31 11.41 0.01 -14.76
CA ARG A 31 12.77 -0.43 -15.10
C ARG A 31 13.10 -1.84 -14.65
N SER A 32 12.45 -2.33 -13.60
CA SER A 32 12.62 -3.70 -13.13
C SER A 32 11.97 -4.70 -14.11
N THR A 33 12.56 -5.88 -14.22
CA THR A 33 12.01 -6.96 -15.04
C THR A 33 11.11 -7.85 -14.17
N PRO A 34 9.80 -7.96 -14.47
CA PRO A 34 8.92 -8.89 -13.76
C PRO A 34 9.45 -10.32 -13.84
N GLY A 35 9.50 -11.02 -12.69
CA GLY A 35 9.99 -12.39 -12.61
C GLY A 35 11.51 -12.57 -12.54
N ALA A 36 12.29 -11.49 -12.64
CA ALA A 36 13.73 -11.58 -12.47
C ALA A 36 14.12 -11.97 -11.04
N THR A 37 15.11 -12.85 -10.91
CA THR A 37 15.70 -13.21 -9.63
C THR A 37 16.42 -12.03 -8.99
N ALA A 38 16.31 -11.94 -7.66
CA ALA A 38 17.00 -10.92 -6.88
C ALA A 38 18.51 -11.10 -7.00
N GLY A 39 19.25 -10.03 -7.33
CA GLY A 39 20.70 -10.08 -7.40
C GLY A 39 21.34 -8.70 -7.19
N ASP A 40 22.64 -8.71 -6.87
CA ASP A 40 23.44 -7.48 -6.80
C ASP A 40 23.52 -6.77 -8.16
N GLN A 41 23.33 -7.50 -9.26
CA GLN A 41 23.30 -6.96 -10.62
C GLN A 41 22.17 -5.92 -10.83
N GLU A 42 20.94 -6.17 -10.33
CA GLU A 42 19.85 -5.18 -10.41
C GLU A 42 20.17 -3.92 -9.59
N VAL A 43 20.79 -4.10 -8.43
CA VAL A 43 21.21 -2.97 -7.58
C VAL A 43 22.29 -2.14 -8.27
N GLU A 44 23.26 -2.78 -8.91
CA GLU A 44 24.34 -2.13 -9.64
C GLU A 44 23.78 -1.40 -10.87
N GLN A 45 22.92 -2.04 -11.65
CA GLN A 45 22.23 -1.42 -12.77
C GLN A 45 21.42 -0.20 -12.32
N ALA A 46 20.61 -0.33 -11.26
CA ALA A 46 19.79 0.76 -10.75
C ALA A 46 20.64 1.95 -10.26
N PHE A 47 21.84 1.68 -9.74
CA PHE A 47 22.78 2.71 -9.34
C PHE A 47 23.42 3.41 -10.52
N VAL A 48 23.97 2.66 -11.50
CA VAL A 48 24.63 3.20 -12.70
C VAL A 48 23.66 4.00 -13.57
N GLU A 49 22.43 3.51 -13.74
CA GLU A 49 21.38 4.18 -14.53
C GLU A 49 20.58 5.23 -13.74
N PHE A 50 20.95 5.50 -12.49
CA PHE A 50 20.28 6.51 -11.64
C PHE A 50 18.75 6.34 -11.52
N TRP A 51 18.26 5.11 -11.36
CA TRP A 51 16.81 4.85 -11.32
C TRP A 51 16.04 5.72 -10.34
N PHE A 52 16.65 6.03 -9.19
CA PHE A 52 16.04 6.79 -8.09
C PHE A 52 16.67 8.16 -7.86
N GLY A 53 17.62 8.59 -8.69
CA GLY A 53 18.42 9.78 -8.43
C GLY A 53 19.26 9.69 -7.13
N ALA A 54 19.37 8.48 -6.53
CA ALA A 54 20.13 8.27 -5.30
C ALA A 54 21.63 8.25 -5.58
N ARG A 55 22.38 8.95 -4.74
CA ARG A 55 23.84 9.16 -4.91
C ARG A 55 24.69 8.12 -4.20
N THR A 56 24.09 7.15 -3.50
CA THR A 56 24.83 6.15 -2.75
C THR A 56 24.27 4.74 -2.98
N MET A 57 25.15 3.77 -3.17
CA MET A 57 24.82 2.37 -3.36
C MET A 57 23.98 1.79 -2.18
N PRO A 58 24.27 2.07 -0.89
CA PRO A 58 23.45 1.60 0.21
C PRO A 58 21.99 2.10 0.15
N ARG A 59 21.75 3.33 -0.34
CA ARG A 59 20.39 3.85 -0.53
C ARG A 59 19.67 3.12 -1.66
N VAL A 60 20.32 2.89 -2.80
CA VAL A 60 19.76 2.13 -3.93
C VAL A 60 19.42 0.72 -3.48
N ARG A 61 20.34 0.02 -2.79
CA ARG A 61 20.09 -1.33 -2.25
C ARG A 61 18.88 -1.36 -1.32
N ALA A 62 18.73 -0.38 -0.44
CA ALA A 62 17.58 -0.29 0.46
C ALA A 62 16.25 -0.09 -0.29
N LEU A 63 16.24 0.74 -1.35
CA LEU A 63 15.05 0.97 -2.19
C LEU A 63 14.66 -0.29 -2.96
N ILE A 64 15.60 -0.94 -3.65
CA ILE A 64 15.37 -2.19 -4.39
C ILE A 64 14.81 -3.26 -3.46
N ALA A 65 15.45 -3.50 -2.30
CA ALA A 65 14.97 -4.50 -1.33
C ALA A 65 13.54 -4.20 -0.84
N ALA A 66 13.24 -2.93 -0.54
CA ALA A 66 11.91 -2.52 -0.10
C ALA A 66 10.86 -2.69 -1.21
N PHE A 67 11.15 -2.31 -2.45
CA PHE A 67 10.19 -2.42 -3.56
C PHE A 67 9.97 -3.87 -4.00
N ARG A 68 10.99 -4.72 -3.93
CA ARG A 68 10.82 -6.17 -4.13
C ARG A 68 9.86 -6.76 -3.11
N ALA A 69 10.07 -6.48 -1.83
CA ALA A 69 9.19 -6.95 -0.76
C ALA A 69 7.75 -6.43 -0.90
N ARG A 70 7.56 -5.24 -1.49
CA ARG A 70 6.24 -4.62 -1.68
C ARG A 70 5.53 -5.08 -2.94
N PHE A 71 6.24 -5.26 -4.05
CA PHE A 71 5.62 -5.44 -5.37
C PHE A 71 5.92 -6.81 -5.98
N ALA A 72 7.18 -7.25 -5.98
CA ALA A 72 7.55 -8.51 -6.58
C ALA A 72 7.13 -9.74 -5.74
N ALA A 73 6.92 -9.55 -4.42
CA ALA A 73 6.43 -10.60 -3.53
C ALA A 73 4.96 -11.00 -3.78
N PHE A 74 4.18 -10.19 -4.52
CA PHE A 74 2.77 -10.44 -4.79
C PHE A 74 2.56 -10.84 -6.25
N PRO A 75 1.96 -12.03 -6.52
CA PRO A 75 1.82 -12.56 -7.87
C PRO A 75 1.11 -11.60 -8.81
N GLY A 76 1.70 -11.35 -9.98
CA GLY A 76 1.15 -10.49 -11.03
C GLY A 76 1.19 -8.99 -10.73
N ALA A 77 1.49 -8.55 -9.49
CA ALA A 77 1.46 -7.14 -9.13
C ALA A 77 2.49 -6.31 -9.93
N LEU A 78 3.75 -6.75 -9.96
CA LEU A 78 4.78 -6.01 -10.68
C LEU A 78 4.53 -5.99 -12.20
N ALA A 79 4.05 -7.11 -12.78
CA ALA A 79 3.69 -7.18 -14.19
C ALA A 79 2.51 -6.25 -14.53
N ALA A 80 1.48 -6.21 -13.67
CA ALA A 80 0.35 -5.29 -13.80
C ALA A 80 0.79 -3.82 -13.73
N LEU A 81 1.68 -3.47 -12.79
CA LEU A 81 2.21 -2.11 -12.65
C LEU A 81 3.10 -1.71 -13.82
N HIS A 82 3.87 -2.64 -14.36
CA HIS A 82 4.66 -2.44 -15.57
C HIS A 82 3.77 -2.20 -16.80
N ALA A 83 2.65 -2.91 -16.90
CA ALA A 83 1.66 -2.75 -17.98
C ALA A 83 0.78 -1.48 -17.84
N TRP A 84 0.97 -0.67 -16.80
CA TRP A 84 0.18 0.55 -16.56
C TRP A 84 1.06 1.82 -16.52
N PRO A 85 1.67 2.25 -17.63
CA PRO A 85 2.61 3.38 -17.67
C PRO A 85 1.96 4.73 -17.34
N ASP A 86 0.70 4.95 -17.74
CA ASP A 86 -0.03 6.22 -17.61
C ASP A 86 -0.84 6.34 -16.33
N MET A 87 -0.47 5.57 -15.30
CA MET A 87 -1.12 5.63 -14.00
C MET A 87 -1.05 7.05 -13.42
N ASP A 88 -2.22 7.65 -13.14
CA ASP A 88 -2.30 8.95 -12.51
C ASP A 88 -1.67 8.94 -11.09
N ARG A 89 -1.31 10.14 -10.61
CA ARG A 89 -0.62 10.28 -9.32
C ARG A 89 -1.46 9.78 -8.14
N ALA A 90 -2.77 10.04 -8.13
CA ALA A 90 -3.64 9.64 -7.02
C ALA A 90 -3.74 8.12 -6.92
N THR A 91 -3.94 7.44 -8.05
CA THR A 91 -3.92 5.99 -8.16
C THR A 91 -2.57 5.42 -7.72
N ARG A 92 -1.46 5.98 -8.21
CA ARG A 92 -0.10 5.53 -7.85
C ARG A 92 0.17 5.61 -6.34
N VAL A 93 -0.20 6.71 -5.70
CA VAL A 93 -0.03 6.90 -4.25
C VAL A 93 -0.82 5.85 -3.47
N LEU A 94 -2.06 5.56 -3.87
CA LEU A 94 -2.89 4.54 -3.22
C LEU A 94 -2.36 3.12 -3.44
N VAL A 95 -1.91 2.79 -4.64
CA VAL A 95 -1.24 1.51 -4.91
C VAL A 95 -0.02 1.34 -3.99
N CYS A 96 0.85 2.35 -3.89
CA CYS A 96 1.99 2.32 -2.98
C CYS A 96 1.57 2.18 -1.52
N HIS A 97 0.48 2.86 -1.11
CA HIS A 97 -0.07 2.77 0.23
C HIS A 97 -0.51 1.34 0.56
N TRP A 98 -1.30 0.70 -0.29
CA TRP A 98 -1.80 -0.65 -0.06
C TRP A 98 -0.69 -1.71 -0.09
N HIS A 99 0.27 -1.58 -0.98
CA HIS A 99 1.45 -2.46 -0.97
C HIS A 99 2.32 -2.26 0.27
N LEU A 100 2.41 -1.03 0.79
CA LEU A 100 3.07 -0.79 2.07
C LEU A 100 2.29 -1.41 3.23
N GLN A 101 0.95 -1.37 3.20
CA GLN A 101 0.12 -2.08 4.20
C GLN A 101 0.30 -3.60 4.12
N LEU A 102 0.35 -4.18 2.91
CA LEU A 102 0.57 -5.62 2.71
C LEU A 102 1.92 -6.09 3.25
N SER A 103 2.95 -5.25 3.11
CA SER A 103 4.33 -5.58 3.46
C SER A 103 4.78 -5.10 4.85
N ASP A 104 4.01 -4.23 5.53
CA ASP A 104 4.39 -3.68 6.84
C ASP A 104 3.20 -3.68 7.80
N PRO A 105 3.17 -4.60 8.79
CA PRO A 105 2.05 -4.75 9.71
C PRO A 105 1.87 -3.55 10.65
N LEU A 106 2.94 -2.83 11.01
CA LEU A 106 2.83 -1.64 11.84
C LEU A 106 2.16 -0.49 11.06
N TYR A 107 2.54 -0.30 9.79
CA TYR A 107 1.91 0.69 8.92
C TYR A 107 0.44 0.34 8.63
N ARG A 108 0.13 -0.96 8.40
CA ARG A 108 -1.25 -1.43 8.21
C ARG A 108 -2.12 -1.13 9.43
N ARG A 109 -1.69 -1.49 10.64
CA ARG A 109 -2.40 -1.18 11.90
C ARG A 109 -2.53 0.33 12.13
N PHE A 110 -1.49 1.10 11.81
CA PHE A 110 -1.52 2.55 11.96
C PHE A 110 -2.59 3.19 11.09
N THR A 111 -2.65 2.83 9.79
CA THR A 111 -3.55 3.47 8.83
C THR A 111 -4.94 2.83 8.80
N GLY A 112 -5.05 1.51 8.99
CA GLY A 112 -6.29 0.74 8.90
C GLY A 112 -7.08 0.65 10.20
N ASP A 113 -6.43 0.89 11.35
CA ASP A 113 -7.08 0.83 12.67
C ASP A 113 -6.89 2.16 13.42
N TYR A 114 -5.68 2.54 13.83
CA TYR A 114 -5.45 3.71 14.69
C TYR A 114 -6.00 5.03 14.11
N LEU A 115 -5.70 5.35 12.84
CA LEU A 115 -6.22 6.57 12.21
C LEU A 115 -7.73 6.49 11.95
N VAL A 116 -8.27 5.30 11.72
CA VAL A 116 -9.73 5.06 11.56
C VAL A 116 -10.44 5.32 12.87
N GLU A 117 -10.00 4.70 13.97
CA GLU A 117 -10.55 4.89 15.31
C GLU A 117 -10.51 6.36 15.75
N ARG A 118 -9.42 7.06 15.43
CA ARG A 118 -9.34 8.50 15.74
C ARG A 118 -10.40 9.31 15.01
N ARG A 119 -10.67 9.03 13.73
CA ARG A 119 -11.74 9.71 12.96
C ARG A 119 -13.12 9.37 13.52
N GLN A 120 -13.38 8.10 13.79
CA GLN A 120 -14.66 7.64 14.36
C GLN A 120 -14.90 8.22 15.74
N GLY A 121 -13.87 8.41 16.55
CA GLY A 121 -13.92 9.08 17.85
C GLY A 121 -13.96 10.62 17.78
N GLY A 122 -14.24 11.21 16.60
CA GLY A 122 -14.37 12.66 16.41
C GLY A 122 -13.07 13.46 16.58
N ARG A 123 -11.93 12.80 16.51
CA ARG A 123 -10.63 13.49 16.59
C ARG A 123 -10.19 13.92 15.20
N GLU A 124 -10.05 15.22 15.01
CA GLU A 124 -9.70 15.82 13.73
C GLU A 124 -8.19 15.87 13.46
N THR A 125 -7.36 15.61 14.46
CA THR A 125 -5.90 15.74 14.34
C THR A 125 -5.15 14.56 14.93
N VAL A 126 -3.89 14.39 14.48
CA VAL A 126 -2.91 13.47 15.04
C VAL A 126 -1.59 14.20 15.29
N SER A 127 -0.89 13.81 16.35
CA SER A 127 0.43 14.34 16.70
C SER A 127 1.40 13.21 17.07
N ARG A 128 2.69 13.47 16.98
CA ARG A 128 3.75 12.48 17.19
C ARG A 128 3.71 11.83 18.59
N GLY A 129 3.46 12.60 19.64
CA GLY A 129 3.43 12.06 21.01
C GLY A 129 2.40 10.95 21.22
N PRO A 130 1.11 11.15 20.87
CA PRO A 130 0.10 10.08 20.86
C PRO A 130 0.49 8.86 20.04
N VAL A 131 1.12 9.03 18.86
CA VAL A 131 1.58 7.91 18.03
C VAL A 131 2.69 7.12 18.72
N ILE A 132 3.63 7.78 19.42
CA ILE A 132 4.68 7.09 20.20
C ILE A 132 4.04 6.21 21.29
N ARG A 133 3.03 6.72 22.02
CA ARG A 133 2.32 5.93 23.03
C ARG A 133 1.60 4.74 22.44
N TRP A 134 0.86 4.95 21.33
CA TRP A 134 0.20 3.86 20.63
C TRP A 134 1.19 2.79 20.14
N ILE A 135 2.37 3.17 19.63
CA ILE A 135 3.39 2.19 19.25
C ILE A 135 3.86 1.39 20.47
N ALA A 136 3.98 2.01 21.65
CA ALA A 136 4.35 1.30 22.87
C ALA A 136 3.26 0.29 23.32
N GLU A 137 2.00 0.60 23.09
CA GLU A 137 0.85 -0.28 23.39
C GLU A 137 0.79 -1.48 22.42
N VAL A 138 1.13 -1.29 21.14
CA VAL A 138 1.11 -2.38 20.15
C VAL A 138 2.40 -3.20 20.09
N ASP A 139 3.47 -2.73 20.74
CA ASP A 139 4.73 -3.43 20.91
C ASP A 139 4.68 -4.24 22.23
N ASP A 140 3.75 -5.18 22.29
CA ASP A 140 3.46 -6.02 23.46
C ASP A 140 4.69 -6.80 24.00
N GLN A 141 5.65 -7.10 23.12
CA GLN A 141 6.89 -7.79 23.48
C GLN A 141 8.05 -6.84 23.83
N GLY A 142 7.84 -5.53 23.77
CA GLY A 142 8.89 -4.54 24.08
C GLY A 142 10.12 -4.61 23.17
N ARG A 143 9.91 -5.00 21.89
CA ARG A 143 11.00 -5.20 20.92
C ARG A 143 11.76 -3.91 20.59
N TRP A 144 11.10 -2.76 20.74
CA TRP A 144 11.65 -1.48 20.32
C TRP A 144 12.00 -0.56 21.48
N SER A 145 13.20 0.00 21.46
CA SER A 145 13.62 1.05 22.39
C SER A 145 12.75 2.31 22.25
N ALA A 146 12.75 3.19 23.24
CA ALA A 146 12.03 4.48 23.18
C ALA A 146 12.48 5.32 21.96
N SER A 147 13.77 5.32 21.62
CA SER A 147 14.27 6.01 20.41
C SER A 147 13.77 5.40 19.12
N THR A 148 13.69 4.08 19.01
CA THR A 148 13.15 3.36 17.86
C THR A 148 11.67 3.66 17.68
N ARG A 149 10.86 3.64 18.76
CA ARG A 149 9.45 4.01 18.73
C ARG A 149 9.24 5.46 18.28
N ALA A 150 10.09 6.38 18.74
CA ALA A 150 10.06 7.77 18.30
C ALA A 150 10.40 7.94 16.80
N GLN A 151 11.32 7.13 16.27
CA GLN A 151 11.62 7.10 14.84
C GLN A 151 10.45 6.52 14.04
N PHE A 152 9.85 5.40 14.47
CA PHE A 152 8.65 4.84 13.83
C PHE A 152 7.52 5.86 13.76
N ALA A 153 7.20 6.56 14.86
CA ALA A 153 6.16 7.58 14.86
C ALA A 153 6.40 8.65 13.79
N SER A 154 7.64 9.12 13.65
CA SER A 154 8.01 10.09 12.62
C SER A 154 7.85 9.52 11.21
N LYS A 155 8.23 8.26 10.97
CA LYS A 155 8.15 7.59 9.67
C LYS A 155 6.71 7.24 9.29
N LEU A 156 5.89 6.77 10.24
CA LEU A 156 4.45 6.53 10.05
C LEU A 156 3.72 7.81 9.65
N LEU A 157 3.95 8.89 10.38
CA LEU A 157 3.33 10.18 10.08
C LEU A 157 3.82 10.78 8.74
N SER A 158 5.09 10.58 8.39
CA SER A 158 5.62 10.97 7.08
C SER A 158 4.97 10.16 5.95
N ALA A 159 4.84 8.84 6.11
CA ALA A 159 4.19 7.99 5.14
C ALA A 159 2.69 8.32 5.01
N ALA A 160 2.00 8.60 6.13
CA ALA A 160 0.61 9.04 6.13
C ALA A 160 0.42 10.38 5.41
N HIS A 161 1.33 11.34 5.57
CA HIS A 161 1.31 12.58 4.81
C HIS A 161 1.50 12.35 3.31
N SER A 162 2.47 11.53 2.93
CA SER A 162 2.71 11.19 1.52
C SER A 162 1.53 10.44 0.89
N ALA A 163 0.77 9.68 1.68
CA ALA A 163 -0.43 8.96 1.24
C ALA A 163 -1.72 9.80 1.29
N GLY A 164 -1.67 11.03 1.81
CA GLY A 164 -2.83 11.94 1.88
C GLY A 164 -3.77 11.70 3.07
N PHE A 165 -3.31 11.04 4.15
CA PHE A 165 -4.10 10.82 5.37
C PHE A 165 -3.95 11.94 6.40
N VAL A 166 -2.96 12.80 6.25
CA VAL A 166 -2.77 14.01 7.04
C VAL A 166 -2.37 15.18 6.15
N ALA A 167 -2.88 16.37 6.46
CA ALA A 167 -2.72 17.56 5.61
C ALA A 167 -1.31 18.21 5.69
N SER A 168 -0.54 17.95 6.75
CA SER A 168 0.74 18.61 6.96
C SER A 168 1.80 17.70 7.57
N ILE A 169 3.08 18.15 7.48
CA ILE A 169 4.20 17.48 8.14
C ILE A 169 4.44 17.97 9.57
N ARG A 170 3.77 19.05 10.00
CA ARG A 170 3.93 19.68 11.32
C ARG A 170 2.77 19.33 12.23
N ASP A 171 3.05 19.06 13.47
CA ASP A 171 2.05 18.78 14.51
C ASP A 171 1.35 20.08 14.99
N PRO A 172 0.04 20.01 15.32
CA PRO A 172 -0.88 18.90 15.08
C PRO A 172 -1.26 18.80 13.60
N ARG A 173 -1.40 17.57 13.10
CA ARG A 173 -1.69 17.30 11.69
C ARG A 173 -3.17 17.01 11.51
N ALA A 174 -3.88 17.81 10.75
CA ALA A 174 -5.28 17.56 10.42
C ALA A 174 -5.41 16.24 9.66
N LEU A 175 -6.37 15.39 10.08
CA LEU A 175 -6.69 14.14 9.43
C LEU A 175 -7.46 14.41 8.13
N THR A 176 -7.07 13.73 7.08
CA THR A 176 -7.69 13.79 5.74
C THR A 176 -7.97 12.38 5.22
N LEU A 177 -8.76 12.29 4.16
CA LEU A 177 -8.93 11.06 3.40
C LEU A 177 -8.59 11.32 1.94
N PRO A 178 -7.78 10.48 1.31
CA PRO A 178 -7.50 10.59 -0.11
C PRO A 178 -8.75 10.24 -0.92
N ARG A 179 -8.93 10.89 -2.08
CA ARG A 179 -9.91 10.44 -3.06
C ARG A 179 -9.48 9.09 -3.65
N VAL A 180 -10.40 8.14 -3.71
CA VAL A 180 -10.14 6.81 -4.28
C VAL A 180 -10.66 6.76 -5.73
N PRO A 181 -9.78 6.78 -6.76
CA PRO A 181 -10.19 6.56 -8.14
C PRO A 181 -10.71 5.12 -8.35
N ALA A 182 -11.66 4.93 -9.27
CA ALA A 182 -12.19 3.60 -9.59
C ALA A 182 -11.10 2.62 -10.01
N GLY A 183 -10.11 3.09 -10.79
CA GLY A 183 -8.97 2.27 -11.19
C GLY A 183 -8.10 1.83 -10.03
N ALA A 184 -7.88 2.70 -9.02
CA ALA A 184 -7.14 2.32 -7.83
C ALA A 184 -7.88 1.23 -7.04
N LEU A 185 -9.22 1.39 -6.87
CA LEU A 185 -10.03 0.38 -6.20
C LEU A 185 -10.05 -0.96 -6.96
N GLY A 186 -10.20 -0.92 -8.28
CA GLY A 186 -10.13 -2.13 -9.12
C GLY A 186 -8.80 -2.86 -8.94
N TYR A 187 -7.69 -2.13 -8.98
CA TYR A 187 -6.38 -2.70 -8.69
C TYR A 187 -6.33 -3.41 -7.33
N LEU A 188 -6.80 -2.75 -6.26
CA LEU A 188 -6.82 -3.34 -4.93
C LEU A 188 -7.66 -4.62 -4.88
N MET A 189 -8.87 -4.60 -5.45
CA MET A 189 -9.78 -5.75 -5.40
C MET A 189 -9.19 -6.97 -6.12
N TYR A 190 -8.65 -6.78 -7.33
CA TYR A 190 -7.98 -7.86 -8.07
C TYR A 190 -6.71 -8.35 -7.37
N LEU A 191 -5.95 -7.47 -6.72
CA LEU A 191 -4.78 -7.85 -5.91
C LEU A 191 -5.20 -8.71 -4.71
N LEU A 192 -6.16 -8.25 -3.91
CA LEU A 192 -6.62 -8.95 -2.70
C LEU A 192 -7.26 -10.31 -3.00
N ARG A 193 -7.90 -10.48 -4.17
CA ARG A 193 -8.40 -11.77 -4.63
C ARG A 193 -7.31 -12.85 -4.65
N SER A 194 -6.06 -12.49 -4.90
CA SER A 194 -4.91 -13.39 -5.03
C SER A 194 -4.05 -13.49 -3.77
N VAL A 195 -4.35 -12.73 -2.72
CA VAL A 195 -3.56 -12.64 -1.48
C VAL A 195 -4.33 -13.24 -0.31
N VAL A 196 -3.62 -13.88 0.62
CA VAL A 196 -4.15 -14.28 1.92
C VAL A 196 -3.93 -13.12 2.90
N PHE A 197 -5.01 -12.61 3.48
CA PHE A 197 -4.98 -11.47 4.40
C PHE A 197 -6.08 -11.58 5.46
N ALA A 198 -5.98 -10.78 6.54
CA ALA A 198 -6.99 -10.74 7.60
C ALA A 198 -8.23 -9.95 7.16
N GLY A 199 -9.42 -10.53 7.37
CA GLY A 199 -10.71 -9.96 7.01
C GLY A 199 -11.32 -10.54 5.74
N SER A 200 -12.25 -9.81 5.13
CA SER A 200 -12.92 -10.17 3.88
C SER A 200 -12.63 -9.16 2.78
N LEU A 201 -13.02 -9.46 1.54
CA LEU A 201 -12.87 -8.51 0.43
C LEU A 201 -13.61 -7.18 0.65
N LEU A 202 -14.67 -7.16 1.46
CA LEU A 202 -15.46 -5.94 1.72
C LEU A 202 -15.20 -5.31 3.09
N ASP A 203 -14.60 -6.04 4.02
CA ASP A 203 -14.22 -5.54 5.33
C ASP A 203 -12.78 -5.93 5.69
N ASN A 204 -11.89 -4.99 5.52
CA ASN A 204 -10.46 -5.17 5.73
C ASN A 204 -9.77 -3.82 6.00
N PRO A 205 -8.56 -3.82 6.57
CA PRO A 205 -7.83 -2.59 6.89
C PRO A 205 -7.44 -1.77 5.65
N TYR A 206 -7.33 -2.38 4.49
CA TYR A 206 -6.97 -1.69 3.23
C TYR A 206 -8.08 -0.74 2.79
N LEU A 207 -9.33 -1.18 2.82
CA LEU A 207 -10.51 -0.37 2.50
C LEU A 207 -10.80 0.65 3.61
N ARG A 208 -10.78 0.21 4.88
CA ARG A 208 -11.05 1.11 6.01
C ARG A 208 -10.08 2.27 6.07
N SER A 209 -8.80 2.06 5.76
CA SER A 209 -7.78 3.11 5.77
C SER A 209 -8.15 4.30 4.88
N VAL A 210 -8.77 4.06 3.74
CA VAL A 210 -9.19 5.07 2.76
C VAL A 210 -10.65 5.53 2.93
N GLY A 211 -11.28 5.18 4.06
CA GLY A 211 -12.65 5.59 4.40
C GLY A 211 -13.74 4.80 3.68
N LEU A 212 -13.41 3.65 3.11
CA LEU A 212 -14.37 2.75 2.47
C LEU A 212 -14.81 1.67 3.47
N ALA A 213 -16.05 1.76 3.95
CA ALA A 213 -16.69 0.78 4.84
C ALA A 213 -18.20 0.75 4.58
N GLY A 214 -18.85 -0.40 4.81
CA GLY A 214 -20.29 -0.57 4.65
C GLY A 214 -20.79 -0.23 3.25
N SER A 215 -21.86 0.55 3.15
CA SER A 215 -22.48 0.93 1.85
C SER A 215 -21.55 1.76 0.96
N ALA A 216 -20.61 2.51 1.53
CA ALA A 216 -19.66 3.29 0.75
C ALA A 216 -18.73 2.41 -0.12
N VAL A 217 -18.44 1.18 0.32
CA VAL A 217 -17.73 0.17 -0.50
C VAL A 217 -18.59 -0.24 -1.68
N ASP A 218 -19.86 -0.59 -1.43
CA ASP A 218 -20.79 -1.07 -2.47
C ASP A 218 -21.00 -0.01 -3.57
N ASP A 219 -21.21 1.25 -3.17
CA ASP A 219 -21.38 2.37 -4.10
C ASP A 219 -20.11 2.60 -4.93
N LYS A 220 -18.96 2.47 -4.31
CA LYS A 220 -17.70 2.69 -5.00
C LYS A 220 -17.36 1.53 -5.95
N LEU A 221 -17.67 0.28 -5.58
CA LEU A 221 -17.45 -0.89 -6.44
C LEU A 221 -18.26 -0.82 -7.75
N ARG A 222 -19.46 -0.22 -7.76
CA ARG A 222 -20.23 -0.02 -8.98
C ARG A 222 -19.52 0.84 -10.04
N THR A 223 -18.52 1.60 -9.64
CA THR A 223 -17.70 2.42 -10.56
C THR A 223 -16.49 1.70 -11.13
N VAL A 224 -16.21 0.47 -10.67
CA VAL A 224 -15.04 -0.32 -11.09
C VAL A 224 -15.39 -1.14 -12.33
N ALA A 225 -14.67 -0.91 -13.41
CA ALA A 225 -14.80 -1.72 -14.62
C ALA A 225 -14.21 -3.13 -14.40
N GLY A 226 -14.88 -4.15 -14.97
CA GLY A 226 -14.43 -5.54 -14.91
C GLY A 226 -14.66 -6.25 -13.58
N LEU A 227 -15.48 -5.66 -12.69
CA LEU A 227 -15.86 -6.22 -11.41
C LEU A 227 -17.29 -5.83 -11.08
N SER A 228 -18.11 -6.79 -10.70
CA SER A 228 -19.40 -6.53 -10.08
C SER A 228 -19.54 -7.26 -8.75
N CYS A 229 -20.29 -6.66 -7.83
CA CYS A 229 -20.58 -7.24 -6.52
C CYS A 229 -22.09 -7.18 -6.29
N ARG A 230 -22.71 -8.32 -5.99
CA ARG A 230 -24.09 -8.43 -5.57
C ARG A 230 -24.13 -8.84 -4.11
N ARG A 231 -24.83 -8.07 -3.29
CA ARG A 231 -25.04 -8.41 -1.88
C ARG A 231 -26.48 -8.90 -1.68
N THR A 232 -26.66 -10.03 -1.02
CA THR A 232 -27.95 -10.59 -0.60
C THR A 232 -27.85 -10.96 0.87
N GLY A 233 -28.37 -10.09 1.75
CA GLY A 233 -28.15 -10.20 3.19
C GLY A 233 -26.66 -10.09 3.55
N ASP A 234 -26.14 -11.09 4.25
CA ASP A 234 -24.73 -11.16 4.67
C ASP A 234 -23.81 -11.80 3.62
N VAL A 235 -24.37 -12.34 2.53
CA VAL A 235 -23.61 -12.99 1.46
C VAL A 235 -23.29 -11.99 0.38
N SER A 236 -22.02 -11.94 -0.02
CA SER A 236 -21.55 -11.12 -1.12
C SER A 236 -20.98 -11.99 -2.22
N GLU A 237 -21.54 -11.88 -3.41
CA GLU A 237 -21.13 -12.58 -4.62
C GLU A 237 -20.39 -11.62 -5.55
N PHE A 238 -19.20 -12.03 -5.97
CA PHE A 238 -18.35 -11.26 -6.89
C PHE A 238 -18.34 -11.91 -8.27
N THR A 239 -18.55 -11.12 -9.30
CA THR A 239 -18.31 -11.51 -10.69
C THR A 239 -17.09 -10.75 -11.20
N TRP A 240 -16.11 -11.48 -11.74
CA TRP A 240 -14.82 -10.98 -12.21
C TRP A 240 -14.75 -11.21 -13.72
N ASP A 241 -14.60 -10.15 -14.51
CA ASP A 241 -14.55 -10.26 -15.98
C ASP A 241 -13.13 -10.68 -16.46
N HIS A 242 -12.14 -10.65 -15.57
CA HIS A 242 -10.74 -10.98 -15.89
C HIS A 242 -10.19 -11.99 -14.87
N ASP A 243 -9.30 -12.87 -15.35
CA ASP A 243 -8.77 -13.97 -14.53
C ASP A 243 -7.71 -13.52 -13.52
N SER A 244 -6.98 -12.47 -13.82
CA SER A 244 -5.88 -11.96 -13.00
C SER A 244 -5.84 -10.44 -12.93
N LEU A 245 -5.05 -9.91 -11.98
CA LEU A 245 -4.75 -8.48 -11.87
C LEU A 245 -4.08 -7.95 -13.14
N GLU A 246 -3.14 -8.69 -13.69
CA GLU A 246 -2.41 -8.30 -14.90
C GLU A 246 -3.35 -8.25 -16.11
N ASP A 247 -4.21 -9.26 -16.25
CA ASP A 247 -5.21 -9.33 -17.31
C ASP A 247 -6.20 -8.17 -17.22
N TRP A 248 -6.70 -7.87 -16.01
CA TRP A 248 -7.56 -6.72 -15.76
C TRP A 248 -6.89 -5.39 -16.17
N VAL A 249 -5.62 -5.16 -15.80
CA VAL A 249 -4.90 -3.94 -16.19
C VAL A 249 -4.76 -3.84 -17.71
N ARG A 250 -4.37 -4.91 -18.38
CA ARG A 250 -4.21 -4.91 -19.85
C ARG A 250 -5.51 -4.52 -20.57
N HIS A 251 -6.65 -5.06 -20.15
CA HIS A 251 -7.93 -4.81 -20.81
C HIS A 251 -8.55 -3.47 -20.41
N THR A 252 -8.39 -3.03 -19.18
CA THR A 252 -9.08 -1.81 -18.70
C THR A 252 -8.22 -0.55 -18.80
N ARG A 253 -6.88 -0.68 -18.96
CA ARG A 253 -5.91 0.44 -18.94
C ARG A 253 -5.00 0.47 -20.16
N GLY A 254 -4.89 -0.61 -20.92
CA GLY A 254 -4.12 -0.68 -22.16
C GLY A 254 -4.88 -0.24 -23.42
N SER A 255 -6.16 0.09 -23.35
CA SER A 255 -7.02 0.49 -24.49
C SER A 255 -7.09 2.00 -24.73
N THR A 256 -6.14 2.78 -24.22
CA THR A 256 -6.03 4.21 -24.56
C THR A 256 -4.80 4.39 -25.48
N ALA A 257 -4.90 3.84 -26.71
CA ALA A 257 -4.05 4.18 -27.84
C ALA A 257 -4.86 4.99 -28.84
#